data_01759b59812386bfa25ba3b8b6b061c2
#
_entry.id   01759b59812386bfa25ba3b8b6b061c2
#
_cell.length_a   1.000
_cell.length_b   1.000
_cell.length_c   1.000
_cell.angle_alpha   90.00
_cell.angle_beta   90.00
_cell.angle_gamma   90.00
#
_symmetry.space_group_name_H-M   'P 1'
#
loop_
_entity.id
_entity.type
_entity.pdbx_description
1 polymer ?
#
loop_
_entity_poly.entity_id
_entity_poly.type
_entity_poly.pdbx_seq_one_letter_code
_entity_poly.pdbx_strand_id
1 'polypeptide(L)'
;MTAVVSSALVRDWAYRALSALGEARAEIDALNVFPVPDGDTGTNLYLTMESALESVDRCWTADADADPGVGATAKALSTGALMGARGNSGVILSQLLRGTGEVLSGLADGSTLDGQMVQDLLRRGADLSYQAVARPVEGTILTVARAAADSAQRSVQDGVHDAAAVLAAAAHGAQEALDRTPEMLESRRLAGVVDAGGRGLVVVLEALAEAVSGRRRPGAPSPALPQPRPVHAEVASHYGGPAYEVMFLLEADDDAVEVLRSELDALGDSLVVVGGDRLWNVHVHVDDAGAAVEAAIRAGRPYRVRITH
;
A
#
# COMPACT_ATOMS: atom_id res chain seq x y z
N MET A 1 7.24 -7.60 -27.01
CA MET A 1 6.23 -6.61 -27.50
C MET A 1 6.30 -5.45 -26.55
N THR A 2 6.47 -4.24 -27.06
CA THR A 2 6.51 -3.04 -26.23
C THR A 2 5.13 -2.80 -25.63
N ALA A 3 5.01 -2.84 -24.30
CA ALA A 3 3.76 -2.55 -23.62
C ALA A 3 3.40 -1.07 -23.76
N VAL A 4 2.11 -0.78 -23.84
CA VAL A 4 1.60 0.59 -23.98
C VAL A 4 0.83 0.94 -22.73
N VAL A 5 1.07 2.13 -22.21
CA VAL A 5 0.29 2.68 -21.10
C VAL A 5 -1.10 3.04 -21.60
N SER A 6 -2.12 2.47 -20.99
CA SER A 6 -3.52 2.75 -21.31
C SER A 6 -4.40 2.69 -20.05
N SER A 7 -5.52 3.38 -20.10
CA SER A 7 -6.58 3.28 -19.08
C SER A 7 -7.00 1.82 -18.84
N ALA A 8 -7.13 1.03 -19.91
CA ALA A 8 -7.46 -0.40 -19.85
C ALA A 8 -6.40 -1.23 -19.11
N LEU A 9 -5.09 -0.93 -19.28
CA LEU A 9 -4.01 -1.60 -18.55
C LEU A 9 -4.09 -1.30 -17.05
N VAL A 10 -4.31 -0.05 -16.67
CA VAL A 10 -4.45 0.35 -15.26
C VAL A 10 -5.64 -0.35 -14.62
N ARG A 11 -6.77 -0.41 -15.32
CA ARG A 11 -7.98 -1.08 -14.86
C ARG A 11 -7.79 -2.61 -14.75
N ASP A 12 -7.17 -3.26 -15.74
CA ASP A 12 -6.86 -4.69 -15.71
C ASP A 12 -5.94 -5.06 -14.54
N TRP A 13 -4.92 -4.24 -14.31
CA TRP A 13 -4.07 -4.39 -13.12
C TRP A 13 -4.87 -4.29 -11.82
N ALA A 14 -5.74 -3.29 -11.68
CA ALA A 14 -6.56 -3.12 -10.47
C ALA A 14 -7.45 -4.35 -10.21
N TYR A 15 -8.09 -4.90 -11.24
CA TYR A 15 -8.89 -6.13 -11.14
C TYR A 15 -8.04 -7.34 -10.73
N ARG A 16 -6.86 -7.53 -11.35
CA ARG A 16 -5.95 -8.64 -11.02
C ARG A 16 -5.44 -8.53 -9.58
N ALA A 17 -5.02 -7.34 -9.17
CA ALA A 17 -4.54 -7.09 -7.82
C ALA A 17 -5.63 -7.36 -6.76
N LEU A 18 -6.86 -6.91 -7.00
CA LEU A 18 -7.99 -7.20 -6.11
C LEU A 18 -8.27 -8.69 -6.01
N SER A 19 -8.33 -9.39 -7.15
CA SER A 19 -8.54 -10.85 -7.18
C SER A 19 -7.45 -11.60 -6.42
N ALA A 20 -6.18 -11.27 -6.69
CA ALA A 20 -5.05 -11.91 -6.06
C ALA A 20 -4.97 -11.63 -4.54
N LEU A 21 -5.27 -10.40 -4.11
CA LEU A 21 -5.39 -10.07 -2.68
C LEU A 21 -6.54 -10.82 -2.03
N GLY A 22 -7.67 -11.01 -2.72
CA GLY A 22 -8.79 -11.81 -2.23
C GLY A 22 -8.41 -13.28 -2.00
N GLU A 23 -7.66 -13.88 -2.93
CA GLU A 23 -7.15 -15.25 -2.81
C GLU A 23 -6.13 -15.41 -1.67
N ALA A 24 -5.24 -14.41 -1.48
CA ALA A 24 -4.19 -14.42 -0.47
C ALA A 24 -4.65 -13.86 0.91
N ARG A 25 -5.88 -13.34 1.02
CA ARG A 25 -6.35 -12.59 2.19
C ARG A 25 -6.14 -13.31 3.50
N ALA A 26 -6.65 -14.55 3.62
CA ALA A 26 -6.57 -15.32 4.86
C ALA A 26 -5.11 -15.70 5.22
N GLU A 27 -4.26 -15.95 4.22
CA GLU A 27 -2.83 -16.16 4.41
C GLU A 27 -2.17 -14.92 5.00
N ILE A 28 -2.43 -13.74 4.42
CA ILE A 28 -1.83 -12.48 4.85
C ILE A 28 -2.33 -12.10 6.26
N ASP A 29 -3.63 -12.28 6.55
CA ASP A 29 -4.20 -12.05 7.88
C ASP A 29 -3.49 -12.93 8.94
N ALA A 30 -3.19 -14.20 8.63
CA ALA A 30 -2.49 -15.10 9.52
C ALA A 30 -1.02 -14.71 9.79
N LEU A 31 -0.38 -13.94 8.92
CA LEU A 31 0.99 -13.43 9.08
C LEU A 31 1.07 -12.17 9.96
N ASN A 32 -0.06 -11.55 10.29
CA ASN A 32 -0.09 -10.26 10.97
C ASN A 32 0.24 -10.39 12.48
N VAL A 33 1.51 -10.13 12.82
CA VAL A 33 2.02 -10.14 14.19
C VAL A 33 2.66 -8.80 14.62
N PHE A 34 2.64 -7.79 13.73
CA PHE A 34 3.24 -6.47 13.96
C PHE A 34 2.56 -5.39 13.10
N PRO A 35 2.36 -4.15 13.58
CA PRO A 35 2.62 -3.67 14.95
C PRO A 35 1.64 -4.24 15.97
N VAL A 36 0.41 -4.52 15.57
CA VAL A 36 -0.66 -5.13 16.38
C VAL A 36 -1.02 -6.48 15.78
N PRO A 37 -1.08 -7.57 16.56
CA PRO A 37 -1.43 -8.89 16.07
C PRO A 37 -2.96 -9.09 15.99
N ASP A 38 -3.66 -8.24 15.23
CA ASP A 38 -5.12 -8.23 15.09
C ASP A 38 -5.63 -9.09 13.91
N GLY A 39 -4.71 -9.58 13.07
CA GLY A 39 -5.04 -10.54 12.01
C GLY A 39 -5.86 -9.94 10.87
N ASP A 40 -5.72 -8.67 10.57
CA ASP A 40 -6.55 -7.95 9.59
C ASP A 40 -5.79 -7.33 8.40
N THR A 41 -4.47 -7.50 8.32
CA THR A 41 -3.64 -6.88 7.26
C THR A 41 -4.10 -7.24 5.85
N GLY A 42 -4.41 -8.50 5.57
CA GLY A 42 -4.91 -8.95 4.27
C GLY A 42 -6.30 -8.38 3.96
N THR A 43 -7.14 -8.32 4.98
CA THR A 43 -8.47 -7.68 4.91
C THR A 43 -8.33 -6.20 4.59
N ASN A 44 -7.44 -5.47 5.25
CA ASN A 44 -7.22 -4.05 5.05
C ASN A 44 -6.68 -3.73 3.66
N LEU A 45 -5.73 -4.51 3.15
CA LEU A 45 -5.20 -4.38 1.78
C LEU A 45 -6.30 -4.66 0.75
N TYR A 46 -7.07 -5.74 0.93
CA TYR A 46 -8.19 -6.10 0.04
C TYR A 46 -9.23 -4.98 -0.05
N LEU A 47 -9.74 -4.50 1.09
CA LEU A 47 -10.77 -3.45 1.15
C LEU A 47 -10.26 -2.10 0.60
N THR A 48 -8.97 -1.81 0.78
CA THR A 48 -8.34 -0.61 0.19
C THR A 48 -8.30 -0.72 -1.34
N MET A 49 -7.90 -1.89 -1.87
CA MET A 49 -7.86 -2.13 -3.31
C MET A 49 -9.26 -2.20 -3.93
N GLU A 50 -10.25 -2.75 -3.21
CA GLU A 50 -11.66 -2.74 -3.60
C GLU A 50 -12.17 -1.31 -3.79
N SER A 51 -11.93 -0.43 -2.81
CA SER A 51 -12.31 0.99 -2.90
C SER A 51 -11.60 1.72 -4.06
N ALA A 52 -10.34 1.37 -4.34
CA ALA A 52 -9.60 1.89 -5.48
C ALA A 52 -10.26 1.48 -6.80
N LEU A 53 -10.59 0.19 -6.96
CA LEU A 53 -11.25 -0.33 -8.16
C LEU A 53 -12.65 0.23 -8.35
N GLU A 54 -13.46 0.34 -7.29
CA GLU A 54 -14.77 0.99 -7.36
C GLU A 54 -14.68 2.44 -7.88
N SER A 55 -13.63 3.17 -7.51
CA SER A 55 -13.41 4.53 -8.01
C SER A 55 -13.02 4.53 -9.48
N VAL A 56 -12.21 3.57 -9.93
CA VAL A 56 -11.89 3.36 -11.35
C VAL A 56 -13.15 3.03 -12.13
N ASP A 57 -13.98 2.10 -11.66
CA ASP A 57 -15.21 1.70 -12.35
C ASP A 57 -16.22 2.87 -12.45
N ARG A 58 -16.33 3.69 -11.41
CA ARG A 58 -17.14 4.93 -11.49
C ARG A 58 -16.61 5.90 -12.54
N CYS A 59 -15.29 6.06 -12.64
CA CYS A 59 -14.65 6.90 -13.67
C CYS A 59 -14.97 6.39 -15.08
N TRP A 60 -14.95 5.07 -15.30
CA TRP A 60 -15.26 4.44 -16.57
C TRP A 60 -16.74 4.44 -16.95
N THR A 61 -17.63 4.52 -15.96
CA THR A 61 -19.08 4.55 -16.19
C THR A 61 -19.66 5.96 -16.24
N ALA A 62 -18.87 6.98 -15.92
CA ALA A 62 -19.32 8.39 -15.93
C ALA A 62 -19.70 8.87 -17.33
N ASP A 63 -19.00 8.38 -18.37
CA ASP A 63 -19.37 8.54 -19.78
C ASP A 63 -19.20 7.17 -20.47
N ALA A 64 -20.29 6.53 -20.79
CA ALA A 64 -20.30 5.16 -21.33
C ALA A 64 -19.67 5.05 -22.73
N ASP A 65 -19.59 6.15 -23.46
CA ASP A 65 -19.11 6.21 -24.84
C ASP A 65 -17.64 6.69 -24.97
N ALA A 66 -17.01 7.13 -23.87
CA ALA A 66 -15.65 7.66 -23.89
C ALA A 66 -14.67 6.90 -22.97
N ASP A 67 -13.46 6.62 -23.47
CA ASP A 67 -12.35 6.18 -22.64
C ASP A 67 -11.92 7.37 -21.75
N PRO A 68 -11.88 7.21 -20.40
CA PRO A 68 -11.49 8.30 -19.50
C PRO A 68 -10.02 8.73 -19.64
N GLY A 69 -9.21 7.93 -20.33
CA GLY A 69 -7.77 8.14 -20.46
C GLY A 69 -6.96 7.65 -19.23
N VAL A 70 -5.66 7.47 -19.46
CA VAL A 70 -4.75 6.92 -18.46
C VAL A 70 -4.66 7.79 -17.20
N GLY A 71 -4.55 9.12 -17.38
CA GLY A 71 -4.41 10.05 -16.26
C GLY A 71 -5.63 10.06 -15.34
N ALA A 72 -6.85 10.10 -15.90
CA ALA A 72 -8.07 10.08 -15.11
C ALA A 72 -8.26 8.74 -14.39
N THR A 73 -7.98 7.62 -15.07
CA THR A 73 -8.05 6.27 -14.47
C THR A 73 -7.05 6.10 -13.34
N ALA A 74 -5.80 6.52 -13.51
CA ALA A 74 -4.76 6.47 -12.48
C ALA A 74 -5.07 7.39 -11.28
N LYS A 75 -5.64 8.57 -11.54
CA LYS A 75 -6.12 9.47 -10.47
C LYS A 75 -7.30 8.86 -9.72
N ALA A 76 -8.25 8.23 -10.41
CA ALA A 76 -9.38 7.54 -9.78
C ALA A 76 -8.89 6.39 -8.88
N LEU A 77 -7.91 5.59 -9.34
CA LEU A 77 -7.30 4.50 -8.58
C LEU A 77 -6.68 5.03 -7.27
N SER A 78 -5.82 6.04 -7.36
CA SER A 78 -5.12 6.61 -6.20
C SER A 78 -6.07 7.31 -5.22
N THR A 79 -7.05 8.07 -5.72
CA THR A 79 -8.06 8.73 -4.88
C THR A 79 -8.96 7.71 -4.18
N GLY A 80 -9.41 6.68 -4.90
CA GLY A 80 -10.22 5.61 -4.32
C GLY A 80 -9.48 4.85 -3.22
N ALA A 81 -8.20 4.55 -3.43
CA ALA A 81 -7.35 3.94 -2.42
C ALA A 81 -7.20 4.82 -1.17
N LEU A 82 -6.94 6.12 -1.36
CA LEU A 82 -6.80 7.08 -0.24
C LEU A 82 -8.09 7.16 0.59
N MET A 83 -9.24 7.30 -0.08
CA MET A 83 -10.54 7.45 0.56
C MET A 83 -11.04 6.19 1.26
N GLY A 84 -10.60 5.03 0.80
CA GLY A 84 -10.99 3.72 1.31
C GLY A 84 -9.92 3.01 2.11
N ALA A 85 -8.76 3.63 2.34
CA ALA A 85 -7.65 3.03 3.07
C ALA A 85 -8.07 2.53 4.46
N ARG A 86 -7.56 1.36 4.83
CA ARG A 86 -7.84 0.68 6.09
C ARG A 86 -6.56 0.24 6.76
N GLY A 87 -6.45 0.49 8.06
CA GLY A 87 -5.25 0.17 8.84
C GLY A 87 -3.97 0.79 8.28
N ASN A 88 -2.85 0.59 8.93
CA ASN A 88 -1.55 1.06 8.45
C ASN A 88 -1.20 0.51 7.06
N SER A 89 -1.48 -0.78 6.83
CA SER A 89 -1.16 -1.45 5.56
C SER A 89 -1.92 -0.86 4.37
N GLY A 90 -3.22 -0.57 4.54
CA GLY A 90 -4.02 0.06 3.50
C GLY A 90 -3.61 1.50 3.23
N VAL A 91 -3.26 2.26 4.28
CA VAL A 91 -2.77 3.63 4.12
C VAL A 91 -1.44 3.64 3.35
N ILE A 92 -0.51 2.73 3.66
CA ILE A 92 0.76 2.59 2.91
C ILE A 92 0.50 2.16 1.46
N LEU A 93 -0.39 1.17 1.22
CA LEU A 93 -0.78 0.78 -0.13
C LEU A 93 -1.34 1.97 -0.92
N SER A 94 -2.15 2.82 -0.30
CA SER A 94 -2.67 4.01 -0.96
C SER A 94 -1.58 4.96 -1.45
N GLN A 95 -0.44 5.05 -0.75
CA GLN A 95 0.71 5.86 -1.16
C GLN A 95 1.50 5.23 -2.31
N LEU A 96 1.62 3.91 -2.34
CA LEU A 96 2.18 3.19 -3.48
C LEU A 96 1.34 3.43 -4.75
N LEU A 97 0.01 3.35 -4.63
CA LEU A 97 -0.91 3.64 -5.73
C LEU A 97 -0.92 5.13 -6.10
N ARG A 98 -0.73 6.04 -5.13
CA ARG A 98 -0.57 7.48 -5.39
C ARG A 98 0.67 7.76 -6.21
N GLY A 99 1.81 7.15 -5.87
CA GLY A 99 3.04 7.29 -6.66
C GLY A 99 2.85 6.87 -8.12
N THR A 100 2.14 5.76 -8.33
CA THR A 100 1.71 5.33 -9.66
C THR A 100 0.84 6.39 -10.35
N GLY A 101 -0.17 6.92 -9.64
CA GLY A 101 -1.06 7.96 -10.16
C GLY A 101 -0.33 9.24 -10.54
N GLU A 102 0.62 9.71 -9.74
CA GLU A 102 1.41 10.92 -10.01
C GLU A 102 2.26 10.78 -11.29
N VAL A 103 2.91 9.63 -11.49
CA VAL A 103 3.73 9.38 -12.70
C VAL A 103 2.83 9.23 -13.94
N LEU A 104 1.73 8.50 -13.84
CA LEU A 104 0.86 8.25 -14.99
C LEU A 104 0.01 9.46 -15.39
N SER A 105 -0.32 10.36 -14.45
CA SER A 105 -1.18 11.52 -14.73
C SER A 105 -0.58 12.52 -15.71
N GLY A 106 0.75 12.53 -15.86
CA GLY A 106 1.47 13.40 -16.82
C GLY A 106 1.62 12.81 -18.23
N LEU A 107 1.12 11.58 -18.46
CA LEU A 107 1.35 10.87 -19.71
C LEU A 107 0.18 11.04 -20.69
N ALA A 108 0.52 11.08 -21.97
CA ALA A 108 -0.46 10.94 -23.04
C ALA A 108 -0.87 9.46 -23.19
N ASP A 109 -2.13 9.23 -23.55
CA ASP A 109 -2.59 7.88 -23.90
C ASP A 109 -1.76 7.31 -25.06
N GLY A 110 -1.42 6.03 -24.97
CA GLY A 110 -0.56 5.38 -25.94
C GLY A 110 0.94 5.59 -25.73
N SER A 111 1.36 6.26 -24.65
CA SER A 111 2.78 6.32 -24.27
C SER A 111 3.36 4.92 -24.09
N THR A 112 4.63 4.73 -24.45
CA THR A 112 5.31 3.45 -24.25
C THR A 112 5.57 3.21 -22.76
N LEU A 113 5.19 2.06 -22.26
CA LEU A 113 5.61 1.57 -20.95
C LEU A 113 6.97 0.89 -21.11
N ASP A 114 8.02 1.54 -20.65
CA ASP A 114 9.39 1.03 -20.67
C ASP A 114 9.93 0.78 -19.25
N GLY A 115 11.16 0.27 -19.17
CA GLY A 115 11.80 -0.05 -17.89
C GLY A 115 12.03 1.19 -17.02
N GLN A 116 12.32 2.34 -17.63
CA GLN A 116 12.52 3.60 -16.89
C GLN A 116 11.23 4.05 -16.22
N MET A 117 10.11 3.98 -16.92
CA MET A 117 8.81 4.31 -16.36
C MET A 117 8.44 3.38 -15.20
N VAL A 118 8.70 2.08 -15.32
CA VAL A 118 8.50 1.14 -14.20
C VAL A 118 9.35 1.52 -12.99
N GLN A 119 10.61 1.85 -13.20
CA GLN A 119 11.49 2.33 -12.12
C GLN A 119 10.90 3.56 -11.44
N ASP A 120 10.44 4.55 -12.21
CA ASP A 120 9.92 5.81 -11.69
C ASP A 120 8.63 5.60 -10.89
N LEU A 121 7.71 4.74 -11.37
CA LEU A 121 6.50 4.34 -10.66
C LEU A 121 6.82 3.74 -9.29
N LEU A 122 7.71 2.75 -9.24
CA LEU A 122 8.07 2.04 -8.02
C LEU A 122 8.84 2.92 -7.05
N ARG A 123 9.78 3.73 -7.55
CA ARG A 123 10.54 4.70 -6.74
C ARG A 123 9.62 5.71 -6.11
N ARG A 124 8.75 6.35 -6.91
CA ARG A 124 7.81 7.34 -6.39
C ARG A 124 6.87 6.77 -5.32
N GLY A 125 6.34 5.57 -5.56
CA GLY A 125 5.49 4.87 -4.59
C GLY A 125 6.23 4.57 -3.28
N ALA A 126 7.46 4.06 -3.35
CA ALA A 126 8.29 3.78 -2.17
C ALA A 126 8.59 5.05 -1.37
N ASP A 127 8.99 6.14 -2.04
CA ASP A 127 9.33 7.41 -1.39
C ASP A 127 8.11 8.00 -0.65
N LEU A 128 6.94 8.02 -1.29
CA LEU A 128 5.71 8.49 -0.66
C LEU A 128 5.30 7.63 0.53
N SER A 129 5.52 6.31 0.46
CA SER A 129 5.21 5.39 1.56
C SER A 129 6.07 5.65 2.78
N TYR A 130 7.38 5.90 2.59
CA TYR A 130 8.28 6.28 3.69
C TYR A 130 7.94 7.64 4.29
N GLN A 131 7.59 8.63 3.46
CA GLN A 131 7.19 9.97 3.92
C GLN A 131 5.88 9.96 4.72
N ALA A 132 5.02 8.99 4.46
CA ALA A 132 3.73 8.85 5.10
C ALA A 132 3.81 8.45 6.58
N VAL A 133 4.83 7.68 6.94
CA VAL A 133 4.98 7.08 8.28
C VAL A 133 5.87 7.98 9.14
N ALA A 134 5.37 8.43 10.28
CA ALA A 134 6.11 9.32 11.19
C ALA A 134 7.42 8.68 11.68
N ARG A 135 7.40 7.38 11.98
CA ARG A 135 8.55 6.59 12.44
C ARG A 135 8.69 5.32 11.60
N PRO A 136 9.33 5.38 10.41
CA PRO A 136 9.50 4.21 9.55
C PRO A 136 10.27 3.08 10.24
N VAL A 137 9.73 1.86 10.15
CA VAL A 137 10.35 0.67 10.73
C VAL A 137 10.78 -0.27 9.62
N GLU A 138 12.06 -0.70 9.66
CA GLU A 138 12.60 -1.69 8.71
C GLU A 138 12.07 -3.09 9.00
N GLY A 139 12.11 -3.95 7.97
CA GLY A 139 11.52 -5.29 8.03
C GLY A 139 10.00 -5.28 7.82
N THR A 140 9.45 -4.21 7.24
CA THR A 140 8.00 -4.04 6.96
C THR A 140 7.74 -3.90 5.45
N ILE A 141 6.48 -3.70 5.08
CA ILE A 141 6.07 -3.35 3.71
C ILE A 141 6.91 -2.22 3.11
N LEU A 142 7.42 -1.28 3.94
CA LEU A 142 8.31 -0.19 3.49
C LEU A 142 9.63 -0.74 2.95
N THR A 143 10.26 -1.68 3.66
CA THR A 143 11.49 -2.34 3.22
C THR A 143 11.29 -3.10 1.92
N VAL A 144 10.16 -3.80 1.78
CA VAL A 144 9.80 -4.55 0.57
C VAL A 144 9.57 -3.61 -0.61
N ALA A 145 8.87 -2.48 -0.40
CA ALA A 145 8.65 -1.47 -1.42
C ALA A 145 9.96 -0.84 -1.92
N ARG A 146 10.86 -0.49 -1.00
CA ARG A 146 12.18 0.04 -1.36
C ARG A 146 13.01 -0.99 -2.12
N ALA A 147 13.01 -2.25 -1.71
CA ALA A 147 13.75 -3.30 -2.38
C ALA A 147 13.25 -3.55 -3.81
N ALA A 148 11.93 -3.47 -4.04
CA ALA A 148 11.35 -3.53 -5.38
C ALA A 148 11.86 -2.37 -6.25
N ALA A 149 11.82 -1.14 -5.74
CA ALA A 149 12.28 0.05 -6.45
C ALA A 149 13.80 -0.01 -6.75
N ASP A 150 14.62 -0.47 -5.79
CA ASP A 150 16.05 -0.62 -5.96
C ASP A 150 16.41 -1.69 -6.99
N SER A 151 15.63 -2.79 -7.04
CA SER A 151 15.83 -3.86 -8.02
C SER A 151 15.44 -3.41 -9.42
N ALA A 152 14.35 -2.64 -9.57
CA ALA A 152 13.99 -2.00 -10.83
C ALA A 152 15.10 -1.04 -11.31
N GLN A 153 15.62 -0.21 -10.41
CA GLN A 153 16.70 0.72 -10.71
C GLN A 153 17.97 0.00 -11.19
N ARG A 154 18.40 -1.04 -10.49
CA ARG A 154 19.56 -1.85 -10.91
C ARG A 154 19.35 -2.45 -12.28
N SER A 155 18.17 -3.03 -12.54
CA SER A 155 17.83 -3.61 -13.83
C SER A 155 17.94 -2.61 -14.98
N VAL A 156 17.44 -1.38 -14.78
CA VAL A 156 17.57 -0.30 -15.78
C VAL A 156 19.02 0.14 -15.97
N GLN A 157 19.79 0.27 -14.88
CA GLN A 157 21.23 0.61 -14.93
C GLN A 157 22.04 -0.46 -15.66
N ASP A 158 21.63 -1.73 -15.59
CA ASP A 158 22.22 -2.85 -16.33
C ASP A 158 21.77 -2.91 -17.81
N GLY A 159 21.03 -1.91 -18.27
CA GLY A 159 20.59 -1.74 -19.67
C GLY A 159 19.31 -2.49 -20.03
N VAL A 160 18.52 -2.94 -19.07
CA VAL A 160 17.21 -3.57 -19.32
C VAL A 160 16.16 -2.48 -19.55
N HIS A 161 15.58 -2.41 -20.73
CA HIS A 161 14.56 -1.43 -21.12
C HIS A 161 13.14 -2.01 -21.21
N ASP A 162 13.00 -3.34 -21.24
CA ASP A 162 11.69 -4.00 -21.29
C ASP A 162 10.97 -3.91 -19.95
N ALA A 163 9.77 -3.32 -19.95
CA ALA A 163 8.99 -3.09 -18.74
C ALA A 163 8.67 -4.39 -17.98
N ALA A 164 8.33 -5.46 -18.70
CA ALA A 164 7.99 -6.75 -18.09
C ALA A 164 9.22 -7.37 -17.40
N ALA A 165 10.41 -7.23 -18.00
CA ALA A 165 11.66 -7.70 -17.40
C ALA A 165 12.03 -6.90 -16.15
N VAL A 166 11.88 -5.56 -16.16
CA VAL A 166 12.13 -4.70 -15.00
C VAL A 166 11.13 -4.99 -13.87
N LEU A 167 9.84 -5.20 -14.20
CA LEU A 167 8.83 -5.62 -13.21
C LEU A 167 9.14 -6.99 -12.61
N ALA A 168 9.61 -7.94 -13.41
CA ALA A 168 10.03 -9.25 -12.90
C ALA A 168 11.21 -9.14 -11.92
N ALA A 169 12.21 -8.29 -12.24
CA ALA A 169 13.33 -8.01 -11.35
C ALA A 169 12.87 -7.32 -10.05
N ALA A 170 11.94 -6.38 -10.14
CA ALA A 170 11.35 -5.70 -8.97
C ALA A 170 10.58 -6.67 -8.07
N ALA A 171 9.73 -7.52 -8.64
CA ALA A 171 8.97 -8.54 -7.90
C ALA A 171 9.90 -9.55 -7.23
N HIS A 172 10.99 -9.96 -7.90
CA HIS A 172 12.00 -10.84 -7.32
C HIS A 172 12.71 -10.17 -6.14
N GLY A 173 13.18 -8.92 -6.29
CA GLY A 173 13.82 -8.19 -5.20
C GLY A 173 12.88 -7.90 -4.02
N ALA A 174 11.60 -7.68 -4.30
CA ALA A 174 10.56 -7.59 -3.27
C ALA A 174 10.42 -8.91 -2.48
N GLN A 175 10.37 -10.05 -3.18
CA GLN A 175 10.29 -11.37 -2.55
C GLN A 175 11.53 -11.69 -1.71
N GLU A 176 12.74 -11.42 -2.22
CA GLU A 176 13.98 -11.60 -1.44
C GLU A 176 14.03 -10.75 -0.17
N ALA A 177 13.51 -9.51 -0.24
CA ALA A 177 13.41 -8.64 0.92
C ALA A 177 12.36 -9.15 1.90
N LEU A 178 11.20 -9.62 1.42
CA LEU A 178 10.15 -10.22 2.23
C LEU A 178 10.68 -11.42 3.02
N ASP A 179 11.41 -12.32 2.37
CA ASP A 179 11.96 -13.53 2.99
C ASP A 179 12.92 -13.21 4.14
N ARG A 180 13.56 -12.03 4.12
CA ARG A 180 14.47 -11.55 5.17
C ARG A 180 13.80 -10.75 6.28
N THR A 181 12.54 -10.38 6.15
CA THR A 181 11.82 -9.58 7.18
C THR A 181 11.79 -10.24 8.57
N PRO A 182 11.76 -11.58 8.73
CA PRO A 182 11.81 -12.21 10.04
C PRO A 182 13.12 -11.92 10.81
N GLU A 183 14.22 -11.64 10.08
CA GLU A 183 15.51 -11.34 10.69
C GLU A 183 15.62 -9.89 11.21
N MET A 184 14.73 -9.00 10.76
CA MET A 184 14.78 -7.56 10.99
C MET A 184 13.94 -7.11 12.21
N LEU A 185 12.92 -7.88 12.60
CA LEU A 185 12.05 -7.57 13.72
C LEU A 185 11.89 -8.76 14.67
N GLU A 186 12.12 -8.52 15.97
CA GLU A 186 12.09 -9.54 17.01
C GLU A 186 10.75 -10.27 17.08
N SER A 187 9.63 -9.54 16.98
CA SER A 187 8.29 -10.13 16.99
C SER A 187 8.09 -11.15 15.87
N ARG A 188 8.59 -10.86 14.66
CA ARG A 188 8.52 -11.77 13.51
C ARG A 188 9.48 -12.92 13.62
N ARG A 189 10.68 -12.66 14.13
CA ARG A 189 11.68 -13.70 14.40
C ARG A 189 11.14 -14.75 15.38
N LEU A 190 10.47 -14.30 16.43
CA LEU A 190 9.84 -15.19 17.42
C LEU A 190 8.66 -15.97 16.82
N ALA A 191 7.82 -15.31 16.01
CA ALA A 191 6.69 -15.93 15.34
C ALA A 191 7.11 -16.84 14.16
N GLY A 192 8.31 -16.65 13.61
CA GLY A 192 8.80 -17.38 12.44
C GLY A 192 8.03 -17.04 11.15
N VAL A 193 7.54 -15.79 11.02
CA VAL A 193 6.72 -15.35 9.89
C VAL A 193 7.32 -14.14 9.18
N VAL A 194 7.02 -13.99 7.88
CA VAL A 194 7.36 -12.81 7.09
C VAL A 194 6.39 -11.66 7.37
N ASP A 195 6.72 -10.46 6.85
CA ASP A 195 5.83 -9.30 6.96
C ASP A 195 4.51 -9.48 6.18
N ALA A 196 3.39 -9.35 6.87
CA ALA A 196 2.06 -9.47 6.28
C ALA A 196 1.81 -8.41 5.19
N GLY A 197 2.14 -7.14 5.46
CA GLY A 197 2.02 -6.04 4.50
C GLY A 197 2.93 -6.22 3.29
N GLY A 198 4.19 -6.64 3.51
CA GLY A 198 5.14 -6.96 2.46
C GLY A 198 4.67 -8.12 1.58
N ARG A 199 4.07 -9.17 2.17
CA ARG A 199 3.47 -10.26 1.39
C ARG A 199 2.35 -9.75 0.48
N GLY A 200 1.47 -8.88 1.00
CA GLY A 200 0.43 -8.26 0.19
C GLY A 200 0.98 -7.38 -0.93
N LEU A 201 2.06 -6.63 -0.68
CA LEU A 201 2.72 -5.85 -1.72
C LEU A 201 3.30 -6.73 -2.82
N VAL A 202 3.93 -7.86 -2.49
CA VAL A 202 4.42 -8.81 -3.50
C VAL A 202 3.28 -9.29 -4.38
N VAL A 203 2.12 -9.62 -3.81
CA VAL A 203 0.91 -10.00 -4.57
C VAL A 203 0.49 -8.91 -5.56
N VAL A 204 0.48 -7.64 -5.14
CA VAL A 204 0.12 -6.50 -6.01
C VAL A 204 1.14 -6.28 -7.13
N LEU A 205 2.43 -6.44 -6.85
CA LEU A 205 3.51 -6.32 -7.85
C LEU A 205 3.47 -7.47 -8.88
N GLU A 206 3.20 -8.69 -8.43
CA GLU A 206 3.02 -9.83 -9.33
C GLU A 206 1.82 -9.64 -10.26
N ALA A 207 0.70 -9.13 -9.73
CA ALA A 207 -0.47 -8.78 -10.54
C ALA A 207 -0.16 -7.70 -11.59
N LEU A 208 0.70 -6.71 -11.27
CA LEU A 208 1.16 -5.71 -12.24
C LEU A 208 2.03 -6.35 -13.33
N ALA A 209 2.96 -7.21 -12.95
CA ALA A 209 3.81 -7.92 -13.91
C ALA A 209 2.99 -8.82 -14.85
N GLU A 210 1.94 -9.46 -14.36
CA GLU A 210 1.00 -10.23 -15.17
C GLU A 210 0.19 -9.35 -16.14
N ALA A 211 -0.31 -8.20 -15.69
CA ALA A 211 -1.04 -7.26 -16.53
C ALA A 211 -0.17 -6.75 -17.69
N VAL A 212 1.08 -6.36 -17.39
CA VAL A 212 2.02 -5.82 -18.39
C VAL A 212 2.52 -6.90 -19.34
N SER A 213 2.80 -8.11 -18.86
CA SER A 213 3.30 -9.20 -19.71
C SER A 213 2.19 -9.89 -20.54
N GLY A 214 0.93 -9.68 -20.18
CA GLY A 214 -0.21 -10.41 -20.76
C GLY A 214 -0.22 -11.91 -20.42
N ARG A 215 0.66 -12.35 -19.53
CA ARG A 215 0.81 -13.76 -19.12
C ARG A 215 0.24 -13.91 -17.72
N ARG A 216 -0.68 -14.88 -17.56
CA ARG A 216 -1.01 -15.36 -16.23
C ARG A 216 0.11 -16.29 -15.78
N ARG A 217 0.80 -15.99 -14.68
CA ARG A 217 1.65 -17.02 -14.07
C ARG A 217 0.75 -18.19 -13.72
N PRO A 218 1.11 -19.45 -14.12
CA PRO A 218 0.48 -20.61 -13.52
C PRO A 218 0.67 -20.42 -12.02
N GLY A 219 -0.40 -20.46 -11.23
CA GLY A 219 -0.33 -20.19 -9.81
C GLY A 219 0.88 -20.89 -9.21
N ALA A 220 1.94 -20.14 -8.95
CA ALA A 220 3.04 -20.66 -8.16
C ALA A 220 2.36 -21.07 -6.86
N PRO A 221 2.47 -22.34 -6.43
CA PRO A 221 2.04 -22.69 -5.10
C PRO A 221 2.74 -21.67 -4.21
N SER A 222 1.96 -20.88 -3.45
CA SER A 222 2.54 -20.08 -2.37
C SER A 222 3.55 -20.99 -1.70
N PRO A 223 4.85 -20.60 -1.61
CA PRO A 223 5.78 -21.42 -0.86
C PRO A 223 5.06 -21.72 0.44
N ALA A 224 5.01 -22.99 0.86
CA ALA A 224 4.34 -23.37 2.08
C ALA A 224 4.97 -22.55 3.19
N LEU A 225 4.36 -21.38 3.46
CA LEU A 225 4.84 -20.50 4.50
C LEU A 225 4.76 -21.30 5.79
N PRO A 226 5.75 -21.21 6.67
CA PRO A 226 5.70 -21.83 7.97
C PRO A 226 4.33 -21.47 8.58
N GLN A 227 3.53 -22.48 8.92
CA GLN A 227 2.26 -22.20 9.60
C GLN A 227 2.60 -21.39 10.86
N PRO A 228 1.94 -20.24 11.10
CA PRO A 228 2.20 -19.46 12.28
C PRO A 228 2.14 -20.41 13.48
N ARG A 229 3.23 -20.50 14.22
CA ARG A 229 3.16 -21.17 15.53
C ARG A 229 2.11 -20.38 16.32
N PRO A 230 1.30 -21.03 17.17
CA PRO A 230 0.28 -20.33 17.97
C PRO A 230 0.95 -19.43 19.02
N VAL A 231 1.61 -18.38 18.53
CA VAL A 231 2.29 -17.35 19.34
C VAL A 231 1.32 -16.21 19.65
N HIS A 232 0.10 -16.26 19.04
CA HIS A 232 -0.89 -15.21 19.20
C HIS A 232 -1.21 -14.87 20.67
N ALA A 233 -1.27 -15.87 21.55
CA ALA A 233 -1.56 -15.62 22.96
C ALA A 233 -0.36 -15.04 23.72
N GLU A 234 0.88 -15.43 23.39
CA GLU A 234 2.08 -14.93 24.07
C GLU A 234 2.51 -13.56 23.54
N VAL A 235 2.43 -13.32 22.22
CA VAL A 235 2.74 -12.00 21.62
C VAL A 235 1.67 -10.98 21.98
N ALA A 236 0.37 -11.36 21.92
CA ALA A 236 -0.73 -10.48 22.33
C ALA A 236 -0.69 -10.12 23.83
N SER A 237 -0.24 -11.03 24.70
CA SER A 237 -0.11 -10.76 26.14
C SER A 237 1.05 -9.80 26.49
N HIS A 238 1.96 -9.55 25.55
CA HIS A 238 3.08 -8.61 25.72
C HIS A 238 2.90 -7.31 24.90
N TYR A 239 1.79 -7.16 24.17
CA TYR A 239 1.48 -5.91 23.49
C TYR A 239 1.09 -4.86 24.54
N GLY A 240 2.05 -4.01 24.89
CA GLY A 240 1.87 -2.89 25.81
C GLY A 240 1.62 -1.57 25.08
N GLY A 241 1.14 -1.60 23.82
CA GLY A 241 0.82 -0.42 23.03
C GLY A 241 -0.54 0.20 23.35
N PRO A 242 -0.86 1.34 22.73
CA PRO A 242 -2.12 2.06 22.93
C PRO A 242 -3.36 1.21 22.65
N ALA A 243 -4.44 1.48 23.39
CA ALA A 243 -5.66 0.67 23.41
C ALA A 243 -6.59 0.91 22.21
N TYR A 244 -6.50 2.06 21.55
CA TYR A 244 -7.42 2.46 20.48
C TYR A 244 -6.68 2.74 19.18
N GLU A 245 -7.21 2.18 18.08
CA GLU A 245 -6.95 2.62 16.73
C GLU A 245 -7.95 3.72 16.37
N VAL A 246 -7.46 4.87 15.91
CA VAL A 246 -8.29 5.99 15.45
C VAL A 246 -7.95 6.30 14.01
N MET A 247 -8.96 6.24 13.14
CA MET A 247 -8.85 6.60 11.73
C MET A 247 -9.90 7.64 11.38
N PHE A 248 -9.53 8.59 10.52
CA PHE A 248 -10.47 9.57 9.96
C PHE A 248 -9.96 10.18 8.65
N LEU A 249 -10.90 10.68 7.85
CA LEU A 249 -10.59 11.61 6.78
C LEU A 249 -10.66 13.04 7.33
N LEU A 250 -9.77 13.91 6.84
CA LEU A 250 -9.66 15.29 7.31
C LEU A 250 -9.60 16.25 6.12
N GLU A 251 -10.46 17.25 6.13
CA GLU A 251 -10.32 18.43 5.27
C GLU A 251 -9.55 19.51 6.04
N ALA A 252 -8.30 19.75 5.65
CA ALA A 252 -7.41 20.71 6.32
C ALA A 252 -6.34 21.25 5.37
N ASP A 253 -5.81 22.43 5.66
CA ASP A 253 -4.67 22.99 4.98
C ASP A 253 -3.36 22.30 5.44
N ASP A 254 -2.35 22.27 4.57
CA ASP A 254 -1.08 21.55 4.81
C ASP A 254 -0.40 21.99 6.11
N ASP A 255 -0.36 23.30 6.39
CA ASP A 255 0.24 23.85 7.63
C ASP A 255 -0.47 23.33 8.91
N ALA A 256 -1.80 23.20 8.86
CA ALA A 256 -2.58 22.66 9.97
C ALA A 256 -2.31 21.16 10.18
N VAL A 257 -2.06 20.43 9.11
CA VAL A 257 -1.73 18.99 9.17
C VAL A 257 -0.34 18.76 9.78
N GLU A 258 0.64 19.62 9.51
CA GLU A 258 1.97 19.52 10.16
C GLU A 258 1.88 19.71 11.69
N VAL A 259 1.04 20.64 12.16
CA VAL A 259 0.76 20.80 13.59
C VAL A 259 0.07 19.54 14.14
N LEU A 260 -0.95 19.03 13.43
CA LEU A 260 -1.68 17.83 13.82
C LEU A 260 -0.76 16.61 13.92
N ARG A 261 0.17 16.42 12.97
CA ARG A 261 1.17 15.33 13.03
C ARG A 261 1.95 15.38 14.36
N SER A 262 2.41 16.55 14.74
CA SER A 262 3.17 16.73 16.00
C SER A 262 2.32 16.44 17.23
N GLU A 263 1.06 16.86 17.23
CA GLU A 263 0.13 16.61 18.35
C GLU A 263 -0.19 15.10 18.46
N LEU A 264 -0.50 14.43 17.35
CA LEU A 264 -0.84 13.02 17.34
C LEU A 264 0.37 12.12 17.66
N ASP A 265 1.59 12.47 17.21
CA ASP A 265 2.83 11.74 17.54
C ASP A 265 3.15 11.78 19.03
N ALA A 266 2.70 12.83 19.73
CA ALA A 266 2.82 12.95 21.19
C ALA A 266 1.74 12.17 21.95
N LEU A 267 0.59 11.88 21.32
CA LEU A 267 -0.54 11.17 21.94
C LEU A 267 -0.41 9.64 21.85
N GLY A 268 0.36 9.13 20.87
CA GLY A 268 0.40 7.70 20.66
C GLY A 268 1.51 7.23 19.73
N ASP A 269 1.26 6.12 19.06
CA ASP A 269 2.19 5.51 18.13
C ASP A 269 1.53 5.12 16.79
N SER A 270 2.30 4.46 15.90
CA SER A 270 1.82 3.98 14.59
C SER A 270 1.15 5.06 13.73
N LEU A 271 1.54 6.34 13.93
CA LEU A 271 0.98 7.46 13.22
C LEU A 271 1.33 7.42 11.73
N VAL A 272 0.29 7.44 10.91
CA VAL A 272 0.37 7.59 9.46
C VAL A 272 -0.60 8.69 9.01
N VAL A 273 -0.10 9.70 8.31
CA VAL A 273 -0.91 10.79 7.75
C VAL A 273 -0.58 10.96 6.28
N VAL A 274 -1.56 10.76 5.43
CA VAL A 274 -1.38 10.77 3.97
C VAL A 274 -2.44 11.60 3.29
N GLY A 275 -2.10 12.22 2.20
CA GLY A 275 -3.03 13.04 1.45
C GLY A 275 -2.36 14.20 0.74
N GLY A 276 -3.15 15.21 0.44
CA GLY A 276 -2.82 16.45 -0.25
C GLY A 276 -4.08 17.07 -0.84
N ASP A 277 -3.95 18.23 -1.46
CA ASP A 277 -5.10 18.94 -2.04
C ASP A 277 -6.25 19.12 -1.03
N ARG A 278 -5.92 19.40 0.25
CA ARG A 278 -6.83 19.58 1.39
C ARG A 278 -7.57 18.32 1.85
N LEU A 279 -7.25 17.15 1.33
CA LEU A 279 -7.86 15.88 1.72
C LEU A 279 -6.80 14.95 2.30
N TRP A 280 -6.99 14.54 3.56
CA TRP A 280 -6.06 13.72 4.31
C TRP A 280 -6.74 12.49 4.87
N ASN A 281 -6.00 11.38 4.92
CA ASN A 281 -6.36 10.19 5.68
C ASN A 281 -5.38 10.07 6.84
N VAL A 282 -5.91 9.94 8.05
CA VAL A 282 -5.14 9.87 9.30
C VAL A 282 -5.42 8.54 9.98
N HIS A 283 -4.36 7.90 10.43
CA HIS A 283 -4.38 6.68 11.23
C HIS A 283 -3.40 6.84 12.39
N VAL A 284 -3.84 6.54 13.61
CA VAL A 284 -3.00 6.62 14.82
C VAL A 284 -3.50 5.64 15.88
N HIS A 285 -2.57 5.10 16.67
CA HIS A 285 -2.89 4.32 17.86
C HIS A 285 -2.69 5.18 19.10
N VAL A 286 -3.69 5.30 19.96
CA VAL A 286 -3.71 6.18 21.14
C VAL A 286 -4.42 5.51 22.33
N ASP A 287 -4.09 5.95 23.54
CA ASP A 287 -4.87 5.59 24.73
C ASP A 287 -6.07 6.52 24.95
N ASP A 288 -5.99 7.75 24.43
CA ASP A 288 -7.08 8.73 24.47
C ASP A 288 -7.57 9.05 23.06
N ALA A 289 -8.57 8.27 22.61
CA ALA A 289 -9.20 8.49 21.32
C ALA A 289 -9.93 9.84 21.21
N GLY A 290 -10.42 10.38 22.35
CA GLY A 290 -11.06 11.70 22.40
C GLY A 290 -10.07 12.81 22.09
N ALA A 291 -8.89 12.79 22.71
CA ALA A 291 -7.83 13.76 22.46
C ALA A 291 -7.37 13.77 20.99
N ALA A 292 -7.28 12.59 20.36
CA ALA A 292 -6.93 12.49 18.94
C ALA A 292 -7.99 13.13 18.03
N VAL A 293 -9.28 12.90 18.31
CA VAL A 293 -10.38 13.52 17.55
C VAL A 293 -10.44 15.03 17.77
N GLU A 294 -10.22 15.50 19.00
CA GLU A 294 -10.17 16.93 19.31
C GLU A 294 -9.00 17.63 18.61
N ALA A 295 -7.83 16.99 18.53
CA ALA A 295 -6.70 17.50 17.74
C ALA A 295 -7.09 17.64 16.25
N ALA A 296 -7.78 16.64 15.70
CA ALA A 296 -8.27 16.70 14.32
C ALA A 296 -9.27 17.83 14.08
N ILE A 297 -10.18 18.09 15.04
CA ILE A 297 -11.15 19.20 14.96
C ILE A 297 -10.44 20.56 15.00
N ARG A 298 -9.37 20.71 15.77
CA ARG A 298 -8.56 21.95 15.76
C ARG A 298 -7.85 22.18 14.44
N ALA A 299 -7.40 21.10 13.79
CA ALA A 299 -6.69 21.18 12.51
C ALA A 299 -7.64 21.43 11.32
N GLY A 300 -8.89 20.94 11.37
CA GLY A 300 -9.81 21.09 10.26
C GLY A 300 -11.14 20.40 10.49
N ARG A 301 -11.68 19.78 9.43
CA ARG A 301 -12.96 19.08 9.48
C ARG A 301 -12.75 17.57 9.35
N PRO A 302 -12.67 16.81 10.47
CA PRO A 302 -12.64 15.37 10.42
C PRO A 302 -14.01 14.78 10.05
N TYR A 303 -14.02 13.68 9.31
CA TYR A 303 -15.21 12.91 8.98
C TYR A 303 -14.87 11.45 8.73
N ARG A 304 -15.87 10.56 8.69
CA ARG A 304 -15.70 9.11 8.65
C ARG A 304 -14.79 8.60 9.78
N VAL A 305 -14.91 9.21 10.95
CA VAL A 305 -14.14 8.81 12.13
C VAL A 305 -14.50 7.37 12.51
N ARG A 306 -13.48 6.55 12.71
CA ARG A 306 -13.58 5.17 13.21
C ARG A 306 -12.66 5.05 14.40
N ILE A 307 -13.15 4.39 15.44
CA ILE A 307 -12.41 4.10 16.65
C ILE A 307 -12.63 2.62 16.94
N THR A 308 -11.52 1.87 16.97
CA THR A 308 -11.50 0.44 17.26
C THR A 308 -10.71 0.23 18.55
N HIS A 309 -11.24 -0.57 19.48
CA HIS A 309 -10.58 -0.96 20.74
C HIS A 309 -9.91 -2.31 20.56
#